data_9ef961a62be62278dc3ddb22c03e91e7
#
_entry.id   9ef961a62be62278dc3ddb22c03e91e7
#
_cell.length_a   1.000
_cell.length_b   1.000
_cell.length_c   1.000
_cell.angle_alpha   90.00
_cell.angle_beta   90.00
_cell.angle_gamma   90.00
#
_symmetry.space_group_name_H-M   'P 1'
#
loop_
_entity.id
_entity.type
_entity.pdbx_description
1 polymer ?
#
loop_
_entity_poly.entity_id
_entity_poly.type
_entity_poly.pdbx_seq_one_letter_code
_entity_poly.pdbx_strand_id
1 'polypeptide(L)'
;MSVPITPTLAIPPVKPHGSPGVTAEERSSAIDFVNRNNLIMEQFQVEEILSQAAEGVVLRHWHGTVTGVDEMRAFFNTTYPYIIPGVSRHATNHIVDRDEETGGVTVRYHEQCIRYAWPSVFETQLKGKEGSFIESDGDLPQIWIYNMHYDRLVMTETGWKLRERVLGPAVVNPRMDPKNEPKP
;
A
#
# COMPACT_ATOMS: atom_id res chain seq x y z
N MET A 1 -22.23 8.01 -4.41
CA MET A 1 -22.29 7.25 -5.67
C MET A 1 -21.09 6.33 -5.68
N SER A 2 -21.30 5.01 -5.74
CA SER A 2 -20.20 4.05 -5.87
C SER A 2 -19.65 4.14 -7.30
N VAL A 3 -18.38 4.45 -7.45
CA VAL A 3 -17.70 4.35 -8.75
C VAL A 3 -17.68 2.86 -9.12
N PRO A 4 -18.19 2.47 -10.30
CA PRO A 4 -18.12 1.08 -10.70
C PRO A 4 -16.66 0.64 -10.80
N ILE A 5 -16.33 -0.48 -10.15
CA ILE A 5 -15.01 -1.11 -10.27
C ILE A 5 -14.90 -1.58 -11.72
N THR A 6 -13.95 -1.01 -12.46
CA THR A 6 -13.69 -1.49 -13.82
C THR A 6 -13.11 -2.92 -13.78
N PRO A 7 -13.42 -3.78 -14.78
CA PRO A 7 -12.90 -5.15 -14.83
C PRO A 7 -11.36 -5.27 -14.72
N THR A 8 -10.64 -4.19 -15.04
CA THR A 8 -9.18 -4.09 -14.94
C THR A 8 -8.63 -4.09 -13.51
N LEU A 9 -9.49 -3.92 -12.49
CA LEU A 9 -9.13 -4.02 -11.07
C LEU A 9 -9.50 -5.38 -10.47
N ALA A 10 -9.90 -6.36 -11.27
CA ALA A 10 -10.21 -7.69 -10.78
C ALA A 10 -8.94 -8.42 -10.33
N ILE A 11 -8.94 -8.82 -9.06
CA ILE A 11 -7.89 -9.67 -8.50
C ILE A 11 -8.21 -11.13 -8.88
N PRO A 12 -7.24 -11.92 -9.39
CA PRO A 12 -7.47 -13.33 -9.73
C PRO A 12 -7.98 -14.14 -8.54
N PRO A 13 -8.75 -15.21 -8.71
CA PRO A 13 -9.19 -16.06 -7.60
C PRO A 13 -8.01 -16.71 -6.87
N VAL A 14 -8.19 -16.99 -5.58
CA VAL A 14 -7.17 -17.70 -4.78
C VAL A 14 -7.11 -19.16 -5.25
N LYS A 15 -5.90 -19.67 -5.47
CA LYS A 15 -5.68 -21.10 -5.71
C LYS A 15 -5.88 -21.85 -4.39
N PRO A 16 -6.68 -22.96 -4.35
CA PRO A 16 -6.94 -23.69 -3.10
C PRO A 16 -5.70 -24.32 -2.47
N HIS A 17 -4.70 -24.61 -3.30
CA HIS A 17 -3.42 -25.16 -2.88
C HIS A 17 -2.31 -24.19 -3.26
N GLY A 18 -1.30 -24.04 -2.39
CA GLY A 18 -0.15 -23.19 -2.66
C GLY A 18 0.55 -23.57 -3.97
N SER A 19 1.11 -22.59 -4.67
CA SER A 19 1.83 -22.82 -5.91
C SER A 19 3.04 -23.74 -5.69
N PRO A 20 3.14 -24.89 -6.34
CA PRO A 20 4.39 -25.64 -6.38
C PRO A 20 5.48 -24.74 -6.97
N GLY A 21 6.69 -24.81 -6.40
CA GLY A 21 7.84 -24.04 -6.89
C GLY A 21 8.06 -22.67 -6.23
N VAL A 22 7.24 -22.23 -5.27
CA VAL A 22 7.59 -21.11 -4.38
C VAL A 22 8.31 -21.66 -3.15
N THR A 23 9.57 -21.30 -2.98
CA THR A 23 10.37 -21.71 -1.83
C THR A 23 9.95 -20.99 -0.55
N ALA A 24 10.33 -21.53 0.60
CA ALA A 24 10.07 -20.86 1.88
C ALA A 24 10.79 -19.50 1.97
N GLU A 25 11.98 -19.39 1.39
CA GLU A 25 12.77 -18.17 1.35
C GLU A 25 12.11 -17.10 0.46
N GLU A 26 11.69 -17.46 -0.75
CA GLU A 26 10.96 -16.55 -1.63
C GLU A 26 9.68 -16.05 -0.96
N ARG A 27 8.93 -16.95 -0.31
CA ARG A 27 7.72 -16.58 0.42
C ARG A 27 8.01 -15.59 1.55
N SER A 28 9.00 -15.88 2.38
CA SER A 28 9.36 -15.02 3.51
C SER A 28 9.87 -13.66 3.05
N SER A 29 10.78 -13.63 2.07
CA SER A 29 11.35 -12.39 1.56
C SER A 29 10.35 -11.52 0.80
N ALA A 30 9.39 -12.13 0.08
CA ALA A 30 8.32 -11.39 -0.59
C ALA A 30 7.35 -10.75 0.42
N ILE A 31 7.04 -11.44 1.51
CA ILE A 31 6.22 -10.86 2.60
C ILE A 31 6.98 -9.73 3.30
N ASP A 32 8.28 -9.91 3.58
CA ASP A 32 9.11 -8.84 4.14
C ASP A 32 9.17 -7.63 3.22
N PHE A 33 9.28 -7.82 1.90
CA PHE A 33 9.20 -6.74 0.92
C PHE A 33 7.89 -5.94 1.04
N VAL A 34 6.74 -6.61 1.11
CA VAL A 34 5.43 -5.93 1.27
C VAL A 34 5.38 -5.12 2.56
N ASN A 35 5.84 -5.70 3.67
CA ASN A 35 5.84 -5.02 4.97
C ASN A 35 6.75 -3.79 4.98
N ARG A 36 7.97 -3.91 4.41
CA ARG A 36 8.90 -2.76 4.26
C ARG A 36 8.34 -1.69 3.34
N ASN A 37 7.73 -2.09 2.20
CA ASN A 37 7.09 -1.14 1.29
C ASN A 37 6.02 -0.31 2.01
N ASN A 38 5.20 -0.93 2.87
CA ASN A 38 4.19 -0.23 3.65
C ASN A 38 4.82 0.78 4.62
N LEU A 39 5.88 0.41 5.34
CA LEU A 39 6.57 1.33 6.26
C LEU A 39 7.25 2.49 5.50
N ILE A 40 7.86 2.23 4.34
CA ILE A 40 8.44 3.27 3.49
C ILE A 40 7.36 4.22 2.96
N MET A 41 6.18 3.68 2.60
CA MET A 41 5.03 4.49 2.23
C MET A 41 4.58 5.41 3.37
N GLU A 42 4.60 4.96 4.63
CA GLU A 42 4.25 5.77 5.81
C GLU A 42 5.24 6.92 6.03
N GLN A 43 6.52 6.67 5.82
CA GLN A 43 7.57 7.70 5.90
C GLN A 43 7.48 8.74 4.78
N PHE A 44 6.81 8.38 3.70
CA PHE A 44 6.54 9.20 2.53
C PHE A 44 7.79 9.82 1.89
N GLN A 45 8.84 9.04 1.76
CA GLN A 45 10.01 9.39 0.99
C GLN A 45 9.85 8.89 -0.44
N VAL A 46 9.38 9.75 -1.34
CA VAL A 46 8.95 9.39 -2.70
C VAL A 46 10.03 8.63 -3.46
N GLU A 47 11.28 9.07 -3.41
CA GLU A 47 12.37 8.40 -4.13
C GLU A 47 12.68 7.00 -3.56
N GLU A 48 12.50 6.78 -2.26
CA GLU A 48 12.63 5.45 -1.67
C GLU A 48 11.48 4.52 -2.11
N ILE A 49 10.24 5.04 -2.18
CA ILE A 49 9.10 4.31 -2.73
C ILE A 49 9.38 3.91 -4.18
N LEU A 50 9.84 4.84 -5.00
CA LEU A 50 10.14 4.62 -6.41
C LEU A 50 11.31 3.66 -6.60
N SER A 51 12.29 3.66 -5.69
CA SER A 51 13.42 2.72 -5.74
C SER A 51 13.00 1.25 -5.63
N GLN A 52 11.82 0.99 -5.08
CA GLN A 52 11.25 -0.36 -4.97
C GLN A 52 10.45 -0.79 -6.21
N ALA A 53 10.23 0.11 -7.15
CA ALA A 53 9.54 -0.19 -8.40
C ALA A 53 10.48 -0.83 -9.44
N ALA A 54 9.96 -1.79 -10.19
CA ALA A 54 10.63 -2.31 -11.38
C ALA A 54 10.42 -1.35 -12.56
N GLU A 55 11.27 -1.44 -13.57
CA GLU A 55 11.07 -0.74 -14.83
C GLU A 55 9.68 -1.09 -15.41
N GLY A 56 8.96 -0.05 -15.85
CA GLY A 56 7.60 -0.20 -16.40
C GLY A 56 6.57 -0.70 -15.38
N VAL A 57 6.77 -0.39 -14.08
CA VAL A 57 5.81 -0.67 -13.02
C VAL A 57 4.40 -0.17 -13.38
N VAL A 58 3.37 -0.94 -12.98
CA VAL A 58 1.97 -0.55 -13.15
C VAL A 58 1.27 -0.49 -11.79
N LEU A 59 0.68 0.65 -11.48
CA LEU A 59 -0.15 0.83 -10.29
C LEU A 59 -1.61 1.03 -10.75
N ARG A 60 -2.46 0.03 -10.46
CA ARG A 60 -3.92 0.11 -10.71
C ARG A 60 -4.61 0.56 -9.45
N HIS A 61 -4.89 1.84 -9.41
CA HIS A 61 -5.48 2.51 -8.27
C HIS A 61 -6.92 2.94 -8.58
N TRP A 62 -7.75 3.18 -7.56
CA TRP A 62 -9.13 3.68 -7.73
C TRP A 62 -9.20 5.05 -8.43
N HIS A 63 -8.11 5.81 -8.39
CA HIS A 63 -7.96 7.11 -9.07
C HIS A 63 -7.44 6.97 -10.51
N GLY A 64 -7.22 5.76 -10.99
CA GLY A 64 -6.70 5.50 -12.33
C GLY A 64 -5.52 4.57 -12.36
N THR A 65 -5.02 4.31 -13.56
CA THR A 65 -3.81 3.50 -13.77
C THR A 65 -2.63 4.43 -13.99
N VAL A 66 -1.53 4.12 -13.33
CA VAL A 66 -0.25 4.82 -13.40
C VAL A 66 0.78 3.84 -13.97
N THR A 67 1.56 4.24 -14.97
CA THR A 67 2.52 3.37 -15.64
C THR A 67 3.91 3.99 -15.68
N GLY A 68 4.89 3.25 -15.15
CA GLY A 68 6.26 3.70 -15.08
C GLY A 68 6.56 4.64 -13.91
N VAL A 69 7.84 4.80 -13.65
CA VAL A 69 8.36 5.53 -12.47
C VAL A 69 8.00 7.02 -12.51
N ASP A 70 7.98 7.65 -13.68
CA ASP A 70 7.71 9.08 -13.80
C ASP A 70 6.24 9.42 -13.52
N GLU A 71 5.30 8.65 -14.07
CA GLU A 71 3.88 8.81 -13.73
C GLU A 71 3.62 8.49 -12.26
N MET A 72 4.30 7.46 -11.72
CA MET A 72 4.20 7.09 -10.32
C MET A 72 4.73 8.23 -9.41
N ARG A 73 5.84 8.87 -9.78
CA ARG A 73 6.36 10.05 -9.09
C ARG A 73 5.36 11.20 -9.09
N ALA A 74 4.80 11.51 -10.26
CA ALA A 74 3.79 12.56 -10.37
C ALA A 74 2.55 12.26 -9.52
N PHE A 75 2.07 11.01 -9.54
CA PHE A 75 0.93 10.56 -8.75
C PHE A 75 1.20 10.70 -7.24
N PHE A 76 2.35 10.24 -6.74
CA PHE A 76 2.69 10.38 -5.33
C PHE A 76 2.85 11.84 -4.91
N ASN A 77 3.45 12.68 -5.72
CA ASN A 77 3.64 14.09 -5.39
C ASN A 77 2.33 14.91 -5.40
N THR A 78 1.30 14.48 -6.13
CA THR A 78 0.05 15.23 -6.26
C THR A 78 -1.07 14.69 -5.37
N THR A 79 -1.17 13.38 -5.19
CA THR A 79 -2.32 12.74 -4.53
C THR A 79 -2.03 12.37 -3.07
N TYR A 80 -0.82 11.90 -2.79
CA TYR A 80 -0.49 11.32 -1.50
C TYR A 80 -0.11 12.29 -0.37
N PRO A 81 0.37 13.52 -0.61
CA PRO A 81 0.75 14.43 0.48
C PRO A 81 -0.37 14.72 1.47
N TYR A 82 -1.63 14.61 1.02
CA TYR A 82 -2.81 14.83 1.87
C TYR A 82 -3.33 13.54 2.53
N ILE A 83 -2.91 12.39 2.02
CA ILE A 83 -3.45 11.09 2.43
C ILE A 83 -2.57 10.42 3.49
N ILE A 84 -1.25 10.45 3.27
CA ILE A 84 -0.29 9.69 4.06
C ILE A 84 -0.10 10.19 5.50
N PRO A 85 0.00 11.50 5.79
CA PRO A 85 0.29 11.93 7.16
C PRO A 85 -0.71 11.37 8.17
N GLY A 86 -0.20 10.76 9.24
CA GLY A 86 -1.01 10.19 10.32
C GLY A 86 -1.76 8.89 9.96
N VAL A 87 -1.27 8.13 8.99
CA VAL A 87 -1.82 6.82 8.59
C VAL A 87 -0.77 5.76 8.71
N SER A 88 -1.08 4.64 9.36
CA SER A 88 -0.28 3.42 9.33
C SER A 88 -0.92 2.35 8.45
N ARG A 89 -0.08 1.49 7.85
CA ARG A 89 -0.47 0.47 6.88
C ARG A 89 -0.16 -0.92 7.42
N HIS A 90 -1.16 -1.75 7.51
CA HIS A 90 -1.04 -3.09 8.08
C HIS A 90 -1.47 -4.14 7.06
N ALA A 91 -0.49 -4.84 6.48
CA ALA A 91 -0.73 -5.97 5.60
C ALA A 91 -0.93 -7.25 6.41
N THR A 92 -1.97 -8.01 6.07
CA THR A 92 -2.32 -9.27 6.75
C THR A 92 -2.76 -10.34 5.76
N ASN A 93 -2.75 -11.61 6.20
CA ASN A 93 -3.23 -12.75 5.40
C ASN A 93 -2.51 -12.90 4.05
N HIS A 94 -1.19 -12.81 4.07
CA HIS A 94 -0.38 -12.92 2.86
C HIS A 94 -0.47 -14.32 2.25
N ILE A 95 -0.76 -14.36 0.95
CA ILE A 95 -0.66 -15.55 0.11
C ILE A 95 0.35 -15.24 -0.98
N VAL A 96 1.36 -16.09 -1.11
CA VAL A 96 2.42 -15.95 -2.10
C VAL A 96 2.35 -17.13 -3.08
N ASP A 97 2.15 -16.81 -4.35
CA ASP A 97 2.08 -17.77 -5.45
C ASP A 97 3.14 -17.46 -6.51
N ARG A 98 3.51 -18.48 -7.32
CA ARG A 98 4.38 -18.28 -8.47
C ARG A 98 3.67 -17.42 -9.51
N ASP A 99 4.34 -16.40 -10.02
CA ASP A 99 3.94 -15.67 -11.21
C ASP A 99 4.52 -16.34 -12.45
N GLU A 100 3.70 -17.14 -13.12
CA GLU A 100 4.11 -17.92 -14.29
C GLU A 100 4.49 -17.04 -15.51
N GLU A 101 4.01 -15.79 -15.52
CA GLU A 101 4.29 -14.86 -16.61
C GLU A 101 5.69 -14.26 -16.51
N THR A 102 6.11 -13.90 -15.30
CA THR A 102 7.38 -13.20 -15.06
C THR A 102 8.46 -14.09 -14.45
N GLY A 103 8.10 -15.29 -13.96
CA GLY A 103 8.98 -16.14 -13.16
C GLY A 103 9.21 -15.63 -11.72
N GLY A 104 8.64 -14.49 -11.37
CA GLY A 104 8.64 -13.92 -10.03
C GLY A 104 7.56 -14.53 -9.13
N VAL A 105 7.01 -13.72 -8.22
CA VAL A 105 5.91 -14.13 -7.34
C VAL A 105 4.79 -13.11 -7.35
N THR A 106 3.58 -13.57 -7.04
CA THR A 106 2.47 -12.71 -6.69
C THR A 106 2.24 -12.76 -5.19
N VAL A 107 1.93 -11.61 -4.58
CA VAL A 107 1.57 -11.52 -3.16
C VAL A 107 0.19 -10.92 -3.07
N ARG A 108 -0.73 -11.66 -2.50
CA ARG A 108 -2.06 -11.19 -2.15
C ARG A 108 -2.15 -10.98 -0.67
N TYR A 109 -2.78 -9.88 -0.24
CA TYR A 109 -2.96 -9.58 1.18
C TYR A 109 -4.13 -8.62 1.41
N HIS A 110 -4.61 -8.56 2.64
CA HIS A 110 -5.51 -7.50 3.08
C HIS A 110 -4.68 -6.35 3.64
N GLU A 111 -5.06 -5.14 3.25
CA GLU A 111 -4.48 -3.91 3.75
C GLU A 111 -5.47 -3.17 4.64
N GLN A 112 -5.01 -2.77 5.83
CA GLN A 112 -5.72 -1.88 6.73
C GLN A 112 -4.95 -0.57 6.82
N CYS A 113 -5.50 0.51 6.31
CA CYS A 113 -4.98 1.85 6.54
C CYS A 113 -5.65 2.39 7.82
N ILE A 114 -4.89 2.52 8.88
CA ILE A 114 -5.34 3.04 10.16
C ILE A 114 -4.94 4.50 10.26
N ARG A 115 -5.91 5.40 10.35
CA ARG A 115 -5.64 6.79 10.71
C ARG A 115 -5.45 6.86 12.22
N TYR A 116 -4.24 7.20 12.67
CA TYR A 116 -3.89 7.33 14.08
C TYR A 116 -3.69 8.79 14.51
N ALA A 117 -3.52 9.71 13.55
CA ALA A 117 -3.48 11.14 13.78
C ALA A 117 -4.08 11.90 12.59
N TRP A 118 -4.63 13.05 12.82
CA TRP A 118 -4.98 13.99 11.75
C TRP A 118 -3.70 14.55 11.11
N PRO A 119 -3.71 14.93 9.82
CA PRO A 119 -2.50 15.44 9.15
C PRO A 119 -1.85 16.61 9.87
N SER A 120 -2.63 17.57 10.38
CA SER A 120 -2.08 18.72 11.11
C SER A 120 -1.43 18.33 12.43
N VAL A 121 -2.04 17.38 13.15
CA VAL A 121 -1.50 16.85 14.41
C VAL A 121 -0.21 16.07 14.15
N PHE A 122 -0.20 15.22 13.11
CA PHE A 122 1.00 14.51 12.70
C PHE A 122 2.16 15.45 12.41
N GLU A 123 1.96 16.45 11.54
CA GLU A 123 3.00 17.40 11.14
C GLU A 123 3.52 18.25 12.32
N THR A 124 2.66 18.65 13.25
CA THR A 124 3.03 19.57 14.35
C THR A 124 3.50 18.86 15.61
N GLN A 125 3.01 17.65 15.88
CA GLN A 125 3.20 17.00 17.18
C GLN A 125 3.95 15.66 17.12
N LEU A 126 3.96 14.95 15.99
CA LEU A 126 4.54 13.62 15.87
C LEU A 126 5.77 13.55 14.96
N LYS A 127 5.71 14.20 13.81
CA LYS A 127 6.76 14.10 12.78
C LYS A 127 8.12 14.55 13.32
N GLY A 128 9.11 13.64 13.29
CA GLY A 128 10.47 13.90 13.75
C GLY A 128 10.61 14.12 15.25
N LYS A 129 9.59 13.74 16.03
CA LYS A 129 9.60 13.85 17.49
C LYS A 129 9.58 12.45 18.11
N GLU A 130 10.75 11.86 18.27
CA GLU A 130 10.91 10.57 18.93
C GLU A 130 10.36 10.62 20.36
N GLY A 131 9.66 9.55 20.77
CA GLY A 131 9.07 9.42 22.08
C GLY A 131 7.85 10.30 22.35
N SER A 132 7.27 10.93 21.31
CA SER A 132 6.04 11.70 21.45
C SER A 132 4.88 10.81 21.90
N PHE A 133 4.10 11.32 22.82
CA PHE A 133 2.86 10.71 23.29
C PHE A 133 1.72 11.71 23.14
N ILE A 134 0.62 11.27 22.55
CA ILE A 134 -0.60 12.07 22.39
C ILE A 134 -1.76 11.27 22.93
N GLU A 135 -2.54 11.88 23.81
CA GLU A 135 -3.83 11.34 24.18
C GLU A 135 -4.85 11.62 23.09
N SER A 136 -5.55 10.58 22.65
CA SER A 136 -6.65 10.75 21.70
C SER A 136 -7.91 11.22 22.41
N ASP A 137 -8.60 12.19 21.83
CA ASP A 137 -9.86 12.73 22.33
C ASP A 137 -11.11 11.94 21.87
N GLY A 138 -10.93 10.75 21.33
CA GLY A 138 -12.01 9.76 21.23
C GLY A 138 -12.23 9.09 19.89
N ASP A 139 -11.89 9.67 18.75
CA ASP A 139 -12.20 9.05 17.45
C ASP A 139 -11.00 8.32 16.80
N LEU A 140 -9.78 8.56 17.23
CA LEU A 140 -8.57 7.95 16.70
C LEU A 140 -7.87 7.02 17.72
N PRO A 141 -7.19 5.96 17.31
CA PRO A 141 -7.02 5.48 15.93
C PRO A 141 -8.24 4.72 15.40
N GLN A 142 -8.52 4.82 14.10
CA GLN A 142 -9.58 4.06 13.43
C GLN A 142 -9.15 3.55 12.06
N ILE A 143 -9.76 2.44 11.62
CA ILE A 143 -9.60 1.95 10.25
C ILE A 143 -10.26 2.97 9.32
N TRP A 144 -9.44 3.57 8.46
CA TRP A 144 -9.91 4.46 7.41
C TRP A 144 -10.27 3.70 6.14
N ILE A 145 -9.34 2.84 5.67
CA ILE A 145 -9.52 2.04 4.47
C ILE A 145 -9.22 0.59 4.80
N TYR A 146 -10.10 -0.30 4.38
CA TYR A 146 -9.88 -1.74 4.36
C TYR A 146 -10.04 -2.24 2.93
N ASN A 147 -9.01 -2.86 2.38
CA ASN A 147 -9.02 -3.33 1.00
C ASN A 147 -8.14 -4.57 0.80
N MET A 148 -8.24 -5.17 -0.38
CA MET A 148 -7.36 -6.24 -0.82
C MET A 148 -6.34 -5.68 -1.79
N HIS A 149 -5.08 -6.08 -1.64
CA HIS A 149 -4.01 -5.82 -2.58
C HIS A 149 -3.58 -7.10 -3.29
N TYR A 150 -3.08 -6.91 -4.50
CA TYR A 150 -2.43 -7.95 -5.28
C TYR A 150 -1.21 -7.34 -5.94
N ASP A 151 -0.03 -7.78 -5.49
CA ASP A 151 1.25 -7.33 -5.98
C ASP A 151 1.89 -8.42 -6.84
N ARG A 152 2.49 -8.03 -7.96
CA ARG A 152 3.40 -8.86 -8.75
C ARG A 152 4.81 -8.37 -8.50
N LEU A 153 5.67 -9.26 -8.03
CA LEU A 153 7.06 -8.96 -7.69
C LEU A 153 8.00 -9.70 -8.63
N VAL A 154 9.05 -9.02 -9.05
CA VAL A 154 10.13 -9.60 -9.83
C VAL A 154 11.43 -9.57 -9.04
N MET A 155 12.22 -10.64 -9.11
CA MET A 155 13.53 -10.69 -8.49
C MET A 155 14.55 -9.98 -9.38
N THR A 156 15.36 -9.12 -8.78
CA THR A 156 16.48 -8.42 -9.42
C THR A 156 17.77 -8.68 -8.63
N GLU A 157 18.89 -8.18 -9.11
CA GLU A 157 20.18 -8.27 -8.40
C GLU A 157 20.12 -7.57 -7.01
N THR A 158 19.24 -6.59 -6.84
CA THR A 158 19.06 -5.84 -5.58
C THR A 158 17.90 -6.34 -4.74
N GLY A 159 17.29 -7.50 -5.08
CA GLY A 159 16.15 -8.08 -4.39
C GLY A 159 14.82 -7.88 -5.13
N TRP A 160 13.71 -8.07 -4.41
CA TRP A 160 12.38 -7.90 -4.98
C TRP A 160 12.10 -6.46 -5.42
N LYS A 161 11.41 -6.33 -6.57
CA LYS A 161 10.86 -5.07 -7.06
C LYS A 161 9.38 -5.24 -7.41
N LEU A 162 8.60 -4.20 -7.16
CA LEU A 162 7.20 -4.14 -7.52
C LEU A 162 7.05 -3.96 -9.03
N ARG A 163 6.47 -4.95 -9.70
CA ARG A 163 6.17 -4.91 -11.15
C ARG A 163 4.76 -4.40 -11.40
N GLU A 164 3.80 -4.83 -10.59
CA GLU A 164 2.41 -4.38 -10.66
C GLU A 164 1.76 -4.42 -9.29
N ARG A 165 0.95 -3.42 -8.98
CA ARG A 165 0.05 -3.42 -7.82
C ARG A 165 -1.37 -3.16 -8.27
N VAL A 166 -2.29 -4.02 -7.86
CA VAL A 166 -3.72 -3.84 -8.06
C VAL A 166 -4.36 -3.59 -6.69
N LEU A 167 -5.01 -2.44 -6.53
CA LEU A 167 -5.86 -2.15 -5.39
C LEU A 167 -7.26 -2.68 -5.70
N GLY A 168 -7.64 -3.75 -5.02
CA GLY A 168 -8.92 -4.42 -5.19
C GLY A 168 -10.07 -3.71 -4.49
N PRO A 169 -11.19 -4.43 -4.26
CA PRO A 169 -12.35 -3.89 -3.57
C PRO A 169 -11.99 -3.29 -2.22
N ALA A 170 -12.54 -2.13 -1.90
CA ALA A 170 -12.27 -1.39 -0.69
C ALA A 170 -13.55 -0.96 0.03
N VAL A 171 -13.44 -0.90 1.36
CA VAL A 171 -14.41 -0.21 2.22
C VAL A 171 -13.68 0.98 2.83
N VAL A 172 -14.25 2.16 2.66
CA VAL A 172 -13.68 3.42 3.17
C VAL A 172 -14.59 4.00 4.23
N ASN A 173 -14.04 4.32 5.40
CA ASN A 173 -14.72 5.11 6.42
C ASN A 173 -14.56 6.59 6.07
N PRO A 174 -15.60 7.27 5.55
CA PRO A 174 -15.46 8.64 5.10
C PRO A 174 -15.20 9.64 6.24
N ARG A 175 -15.48 9.26 7.50
CA ARG A 175 -15.20 10.11 8.67
C ARG A 175 -13.69 10.33 8.85
N MET A 176 -12.88 9.39 8.38
CA MET A 176 -11.41 9.44 8.51
C MET A 176 -10.73 10.11 7.31
N ASP A 177 -11.47 10.64 6.36
CA ASP A 177 -10.93 11.40 5.23
C ASP A 177 -10.28 12.69 5.75
N PRO A 178 -9.06 13.06 5.30
CA PRO A 178 -8.37 14.28 5.75
C PRO A 178 -9.20 15.58 5.63
N LYS A 179 -10.09 15.63 4.62
CA LYS A 179 -11.00 16.81 4.45
C LYS A 179 -11.99 17.00 5.62
N ASN A 180 -12.18 15.95 6.42
CA ASN A 180 -13.07 15.96 7.58
C ASN A 180 -12.30 16.16 8.90
N GLU A 181 -11.01 16.52 8.81
CA GLU A 181 -10.22 16.91 9.98
C GLU A 181 -10.94 18.01 10.77
N PRO A 182 -11.17 17.83 12.09
CA PRO A 182 -11.78 18.87 12.91
C PRO A 182 -10.96 20.15 12.83
N LYS A 183 -11.64 21.27 12.60
CA LYS A 183 -10.98 22.58 12.66
C LYS A 183 -10.75 22.95 14.11
N PRO A 184 -9.57 23.47 14.47
CA PRO A 184 -9.29 23.94 15.82
C PRO A 184 -10.20 25.07 16.26
#